data_2bce14199adfeb4f4155b6359dd4ac8e
#
_entry.id   2bce14199adfeb4f4155b6359dd4ac8e
#
_cell.length_a   1.000
_cell.length_b   1.000
_cell.length_c   1.000
_cell.angle_alpha   90.00
_cell.angle_beta   90.00
_cell.angle_gamma   90.00
#
_symmetry.space_group_name_H-M   'P 1'
#
loop_
_entity.id
_entity.type
_entity.pdbx_description
1 polymer ?
#
loop_
_entity_poly.entity_id
_entity_poly.type
_entity_poly.pdbx_seq_one_letter_code
_entity_poly.pdbx_strand_id
1 'polypeptide(L)'
;MKEIGESFKEARETIGISKEEVMKDLGITESQLDNLEDGNANAFKDVFFLKETIKKYAKYLNLDEDEVVDKFNDFIFGYTSRIPVSDILEQTREINILEKQKEENKVVSPYTIQRKNSNVKYIILYIVAVIILVFLVLFIVKYITDKQ
;
A
#
# COMPACT_ATOMS: atom_id res chain seq x y z
N MET A 1 -11.30 -18.73 2.82
CA MET A 1 -11.70 -18.94 4.26
C MET A 1 -12.21 -20.36 4.52
N LYS A 2 -13.05 -20.90 3.66
CA LYS A 2 -13.62 -22.25 3.87
C LYS A 2 -12.53 -23.32 4.01
N GLU A 3 -11.54 -23.33 3.14
CA GLU A 3 -10.41 -24.25 3.21
C GLU A 3 -9.62 -24.18 4.53
N ILE A 4 -9.43 -22.97 5.06
CA ILE A 4 -8.77 -22.76 6.36
C ILE A 4 -9.62 -23.35 7.51
N GLY A 5 -10.93 -23.10 7.49
CA GLY A 5 -11.85 -23.64 8.50
C GLY A 5 -11.89 -25.16 8.48
N GLU A 6 -11.99 -25.77 7.31
CA GLU A 6 -11.95 -27.22 7.14
C GLU A 6 -10.63 -27.82 7.65
N SER A 7 -9.49 -27.19 7.38
CA SER A 7 -8.20 -27.66 7.88
C SER A 7 -8.08 -27.60 9.41
N PHE A 8 -8.65 -26.58 10.03
CA PHE A 8 -8.71 -26.47 11.49
C PHE A 8 -9.56 -27.57 12.12
N LYS A 9 -10.75 -27.77 11.57
CA LYS A 9 -11.66 -28.82 12.05
C LYS A 9 -11.04 -30.20 11.93
N GLU A 10 -10.45 -30.51 10.78
CA GLU A 10 -9.78 -31.79 10.54
C GLU A 10 -8.60 -32.01 11.48
N ALA A 11 -7.75 -30.97 11.66
CA ALA A 11 -6.62 -31.05 12.58
C ALA A 11 -7.09 -31.26 14.04
N ARG A 12 -8.11 -30.50 14.50
CA ARG A 12 -8.67 -30.66 15.85
C ARG A 12 -9.22 -32.07 16.07
N GLU A 13 -10.01 -32.59 15.12
CA GLU A 13 -10.60 -33.94 15.19
C GLU A 13 -9.52 -35.02 15.14
N THR A 14 -8.48 -34.85 14.36
CA THR A 14 -7.35 -35.79 14.26
C THR A 14 -6.56 -35.86 15.56
N ILE A 15 -6.36 -34.74 16.23
CA ILE A 15 -5.68 -34.68 17.55
C ILE A 15 -6.60 -35.16 18.65
N GLY A 16 -7.93 -35.15 18.42
CA GLY A 16 -8.95 -35.59 19.42
C GLY A 16 -9.27 -34.53 20.48
N ILE A 17 -9.05 -33.25 20.18
CA ILE A 17 -9.34 -32.14 21.09
C ILE A 17 -10.82 -31.75 20.98
N SER A 18 -11.49 -31.57 22.14
CA SER A 18 -12.88 -31.12 22.16
C SER A 18 -13.03 -29.62 21.89
N LYS A 19 -14.21 -29.21 21.43
CA LYS A 19 -14.51 -27.78 21.23
C LYS A 19 -14.41 -26.98 22.53
N GLU A 20 -14.87 -27.56 23.63
CA GLU A 20 -14.85 -26.95 24.97
C GLU A 20 -13.42 -26.65 25.42
N GLU A 21 -12.50 -27.54 25.13
CA GLU A 21 -11.08 -27.38 25.44
C GLU A 21 -10.47 -26.23 24.63
N VAL A 22 -10.71 -26.20 23.31
CA VAL A 22 -10.27 -25.10 22.44
C VAL A 22 -10.83 -23.76 22.89
N MET A 23 -12.13 -23.69 23.17
CA MET A 23 -12.78 -22.45 23.65
C MET A 23 -12.15 -21.92 24.91
N LYS A 24 -11.86 -22.80 25.85
CA LYS A 24 -11.24 -22.45 27.13
C LYS A 24 -9.80 -21.95 26.95
N ASP A 25 -9.03 -22.67 26.16
CA ASP A 25 -7.59 -22.38 25.99
C ASP A 25 -7.33 -21.15 25.12
N LEU A 26 -8.15 -20.92 24.09
CA LEU A 26 -8.04 -19.75 23.23
C LEU A 26 -8.84 -18.53 23.73
N GLY A 27 -9.73 -18.71 24.71
CA GLY A 27 -10.58 -17.65 25.24
C GLY A 27 -11.60 -17.14 24.22
N ILE A 28 -12.13 -18.05 23.38
CA ILE A 28 -13.13 -17.74 22.34
C ILE A 28 -14.47 -18.38 22.68
N THR A 29 -15.55 -17.82 22.15
CA THR A 29 -16.90 -18.38 22.32
C THR A 29 -17.16 -19.53 21.36
N GLU A 30 -18.14 -20.39 21.68
CA GLU A 30 -18.58 -21.47 20.79
C GLU A 30 -18.95 -20.97 19.40
N SER A 31 -19.73 -19.88 19.33
CA SER A 31 -20.11 -19.26 18.06
C SER A 31 -18.89 -18.77 17.25
N GLN A 32 -17.85 -18.28 17.92
CA GLN A 32 -16.61 -17.87 17.24
C GLN A 32 -15.85 -19.09 16.70
N LEU A 33 -15.76 -20.16 17.47
CA LEU A 33 -15.11 -21.40 17.05
C LEU A 33 -15.86 -22.03 15.87
N ASP A 34 -17.18 -22.15 15.96
CA ASP A 34 -17.99 -22.71 14.87
C ASP A 34 -17.86 -21.90 13.59
N ASN A 35 -17.99 -20.58 13.66
CA ASN A 35 -17.80 -19.73 12.50
C ASN A 35 -16.38 -19.80 11.93
N LEU A 36 -15.38 -20.02 12.76
CA LEU A 36 -14.00 -20.17 12.33
C LEU A 36 -13.80 -21.48 11.56
N GLU A 37 -14.31 -22.61 12.09
CA GLU A 37 -14.23 -23.93 11.47
C GLU A 37 -15.13 -24.04 10.21
N ASP A 38 -16.27 -23.33 10.19
CA ASP A 38 -17.14 -23.23 9.00
C ASP A 38 -16.59 -22.26 7.94
N GLY A 39 -15.52 -21.53 8.25
CA GLY A 39 -14.91 -20.56 7.34
C GLY A 39 -15.75 -19.31 7.10
N ASN A 40 -16.64 -18.96 8.04
CA ASN A 40 -17.53 -17.81 7.97
C ASN A 40 -16.86 -16.54 8.51
N ALA A 41 -16.02 -15.89 7.70
CA ALA A 41 -15.34 -14.66 8.07
C ALA A 41 -16.30 -13.48 8.37
N ASN A 42 -17.49 -13.47 7.76
CA ASN A 42 -18.46 -12.38 7.92
C ASN A 42 -19.11 -12.32 9.31
N ALA A 43 -19.01 -13.41 10.09
CA ALA A 43 -19.48 -13.43 11.48
C ALA A 43 -18.58 -12.61 12.42
N PHE A 44 -17.37 -12.27 11.97
CA PHE A 44 -16.41 -11.49 12.74
C PHE A 44 -16.47 -10.02 12.34
N LYS A 45 -16.72 -9.14 13.31
CA LYS A 45 -16.81 -7.69 13.08
C LYS A 45 -15.44 -7.05 12.81
N ASP A 46 -14.38 -7.67 13.31
CA ASP A 46 -13.01 -7.17 13.23
C ASP A 46 -12.10 -8.21 12.55
N VAL A 47 -11.57 -7.81 11.41
CA VAL A 47 -10.65 -8.63 10.60
C VAL A 47 -9.32 -8.86 11.31
N PHE A 48 -8.84 -7.90 12.10
CA PHE A 48 -7.61 -8.07 12.87
C PHE A 48 -7.80 -9.07 13.99
N PHE A 49 -8.94 -9.02 14.70
CA PHE A 49 -9.28 -10.01 15.70
C PHE A 49 -9.40 -11.41 15.07
N LEU A 50 -10.04 -11.54 13.91
CA LEU A 50 -10.15 -12.80 13.19
C LEU A 50 -8.75 -13.34 12.81
N LYS A 51 -7.87 -12.49 12.28
CA LYS A 51 -6.49 -12.87 11.92
C LYS A 51 -5.70 -13.38 13.13
N GLU A 52 -5.78 -12.68 14.25
CA GLU A 52 -5.14 -13.09 15.51
C GLU A 52 -5.70 -14.43 16.03
N THR A 53 -7.00 -14.63 15.91
CA THR A 53 -7.64 -15.88 16.32
C THR A 53 -7.21 -17.03 15.43
N ILE A 54 -7.15 -16.84 14.11
CA ILE A 54 -6.63 -17.80 13.13
C ILE A 54 -5.19 -18.20 13.49
N LYS A 55 -4.33 -17.21 13.73
CA LYS A 55 -2.93 -17.45 14.09
C LYS A 55 -2.79 -18.26 15.39
N LYS A 56 -3.53 -17.89 16.43
CA LYS A 56 -3.53 -18.60 17.71
C LYS A 56 -4.03 -20.02 17.54
N TYR A 57 -5.07 -20.25 16.74
CA TYR A 57 -5.64 -21.56 16.55
C TYR A 57 -4.73 -22.45 15.69
N ALA A 58 -4.10 -21.90 14.64
CA ALA A 58 -3.09 -22.63 13.86
C ALA A 58 -1.95 -23.12 14.77
N LYS A 59 -1.42 -22.23 15.62
CA LYS A 59 -0.38 -22.57 16.59
C LYS A 59 -0.83 -23.65 17.58
N TYR A 60 -2.04 -23.53 18.11
CA TYR A 60 -2.62 -24.48 19.05
C TYR A 60 -2.75 -25.88 18.46
N LEU A 61 -3.12 -25.96 17.19
CA LEU A 61 -3.24 -27.21 16.42
C LEU A 61 -1.91 -27.71 15.82
N ASN A 62 -0.80 -27.01 16.11
CA ASN A 62 0.52 -27.31 15.54
C ASN A 62 0.56 -27.29 13.99
N LEU A 63 -0.26 -26.42 13.37
CA LEU A 63 -0.22 -26.13 11.96
C LEU A 63 0.82 -25.02 11.69
N ASP A 64 1.25 -24.89 10.44
CA ASP A 64 2.13 -23.81 10.02
C ASP A 64 1.39 -22.45 10.08
N GLU A 65 1.75 -21.61 11.07
CA GLU A 65 1.12 -20.31 11.29
C GLU A 65 1.26 -19.41 10.08
N ASP A 66 2.43 -19.39 9.45
CA ASP A 66 2.72 -18.47 8.34
C ASP A 66 1.94 -18.89 7.10
N GLU A 67 1.88 -20.17 6.78
CA GLU A 67 1.08 -20.71 5.67
C GLU A 67 -0.41 -20.38 5.83
N VAL A 68 -0.95 -20.59 7.04
CA VAL A 68 -2.37 -20.31 7.31
C VAL A 68 -2.68 -18.82 7.24
N VAL A 69 -1.78 -17.97 7.76
CA VAL A 69 -1.92 -16.51 7.70
C VAL A 69 -1.81 -16.00 6.26
N ASP A 70 -0.93 -16.56 5.45
CA ASP A 70 -0.79 -16.19 4.04
C ASP A 70 -2.06 -16.55 3.25
N LYS A 71 -2.61 -17.76 3.43
CA LYS A 71 -3.91 -18.15 2.86
C LYS A 71 -5.05 -17.21 3.29
N PHE A 72 -5.02 -16.75 4.54
CA PHE A 72 -5.99 -15.77 5.03
C PHE A 72 -5.81 -14.40 4.40
N ASN A 73 -4.57 -13.92 4.27
CA ASN A 73 -4.27 -12.66 3.61
C ASN A 73 -4.72 -12.69 2.13
N ASP A 74 -4.47 -13.78 1.42
CA ASP A 74 -4.91 -13.97 0.03
C ASP A 74 -6.44 -13.95 -0.08
N PHE A 75 -7.12 -14.60 0.87
CA PHE A 75 -8.58 -14.55 0.94
C PHE A 75 -9.09 -13.11 1.14
N ILE A 76 -8.53 -12.36 2.09
CA ILE A 76 -8.93 -10.96 2.35
C ILE A 76 -8.60 -10.08 1.15
N PHE A 77 -7.43 -10.24 0.53
CA PHE A 77 -7.06 -9.50 -0.67
C PHE A 77 -8.03 -9.79 -1.83
N GLY A 78 -8.34 -11.06 -2.09
CA GLY A 78 -9.32 -11.44 -3.10
C GLY A 78 -10.75 -10.97 -2.80
N TYR A 79 -11.10 -10.83 -1.52
CA TYR A 79 -12.39 -10.29 -1.10
C TYR A 79 -12.48 -8.77 -1.25
N THR A 80 -11.42 -8.05 -0.90
CA THR A 80 -11.34 -6.58 -1.00
C THR A 80 -11.05 -6.11 -2.42
N SER A 81 -10.37 -6.92 -3.23
CA SER A 81 -10.03 -6.62 -4.64
C SER A 81 -11.21 -6.83 -5.61
N ARG A 82 -12.39 -7.19 -5.13
CA ARG A 82 -13.62 -7.30 -5.94
C ARG A 82 -14.26 -5.96 -6.27
N ILE A 83 -13.54 -4.86 -6.16
CA ILE A 83 -13.96 -3.63 -6.85
C ILE A 83 -13.76 -3.91 -8.34
N PRO A 84 -14.83 -3.96 -9.16
CA PRO A 84 -14.67 -4.19 -10.59
C PRO A 84 -13.71 -3.14 -11.15
N VAL A 85 -12.73 -3.58 -11.94
CA VAL A 85 -11.77 -2.66 -12.59
C VAL A 85 -12.50 -1.59 -13.41
N SER A 86 -13.70 -1.90 -13.90
CA SER A 86 -14.63 -0.95 -14.51
C SER A 86 -14.97 0.24 -13.60
N ASP A 87 -15.28 0.00 -12.33
CA ASP A 87 -15.70 1.05 -11.39
C ASP A 87 -14.51 1.95 -11.02
N ILE A 88 -13.30 1.38 -10.93
CA ILE A 88 -12.07 2.15 -10.72
C ILE A 88 -11.76 3.02 -11.94
N LEU A 89 -11.92 2.48 -13.15
CA LEU A 89 -11.69 3.23 -14.39
C LEU A 89 -12.72 4.34 -14.58
N GLU A 90 -13.99 4.12 -14.17
CA GLU A 90 -15.04 5.13 -14.26
C GLU A 90 -14.81 6.24 -13.25
N GLN A 91 -14.50 5.92 -12.00
CA GLN A 91 -14.13 6.89 -10.97
C GLN A 91 -12.85 7.68 -11.35
N THR A 92 -11.87 7.01 -11.94
CA THR A 92 -10.64 7.69 -12.40
C THR A 92 -10.93 8.62 -13.58
N ARG A 93 -11.87 8.26 -14.48
CA ARG A 93 -12.31 9.17 -15.55
C ARG A 93 -13.05 10.37 -15.00
N GLU A 94 -13.95 10.18 -14.05
CA GLU A 94 -14.68 11.28 -13.40
C GLU A 94 -13.75 12.23 -12.66
N ILE A 95 -12.77 11.69 -11.92
CA ILE A 95 -11.75 12.50 -11.22
C ILE A 95 -10.92 13.30 -12.23
N ASN A 96 -10.48 12.68 -13.32
CA ASN A 96 -9.69 13.38 -14.36
C ASN A 96 -10.51 14.46 -15.09
N ILE A 97 -11.83 14.26 -15.28
CA ILE A 97 -12.72 15.27 -15.87
C ILE A 97 -12.91 16.42 -14.88
N LEU A 98 -13.11 16.11 -13.60
CA LEU A 98 -13.27 17.11 -12.55
C LEU A 98 -11.98 17.90 -12.31
N GLU A 99 -10.80 17.27 -12.40
CA GLU A 99 -9.52 17.94 -12.31
C GLU A 99 -9.27 18.88 -13.50
N LYS A 100 -9.60 18.46 -14.73
CA LYS A 100 -9.52 19.32 -15.92
C LYS A 100 -10.47 20.52 -15.82
N GLN A 101 -11.70 20.33 -15.32
CA GLN A 101 -12.63 21.43 -15.09
C GLN A 101 -12.18 22.36 -13.95
N LYS A 102 -11.48 21.84 -12.94
CA LYS A 102 -10.87 22.64 -11.87
C LYS A 102 -9.63 23.40 -12.33
N GLU A 103 -8.89 22.90 -13.31
CA GLU A 103 -7.77 23.62 -13.90
C GLU A 103 -8.24 24.81 -14.78
N GLU A 104 -9.36 24.66 -15.49
CA GLU A 104 -9.98 25.78 -16.24
C GLU A 104 -10.62 26.83 -15.29
N ASN A 105 -11.13 26.43 -14.14
CA ASN A 105 -11.71 27.32 -13.12
C ASN A 105 -10.79 27.52 -11.91
N LYS A 106 -9.50 27.73 -12.12
CA LYS A 106 -8.58 28.02 -11.03
C LYS A 106 -8.96 29.33 -10.34
N VAL A 107 -9.85 29.23 -9.35
CA VAL A 107 -10.04 30.31 -8.37
C VAL A 107 -8.74 30.42 -7.58
N VAL A 108 -7.87 31.35 -8.01
CA VAL A 108 -6.62 31.65 -7.32
C VAL A 108 -7.02 32.25 -5.97
N SER A 109 -6.79 31.50 -4.89
CA SER A 109 -6.97 32.03 -3.54
C SER A 109 -6.09 33.28 -3.37
N PRO A 110 -6.62 34.43 -2.89
CA PRO A 110 -5.83 35.64 -2.70
C PRO A 110 -4.67 35.47 -1.71
N TYR A 111 -4.62 34.36 -1.00
CA TYR A 111 -3.55 34.03 -0.04
C TYR A 111 -2.49 33.08 -0.62
N THR A 112 -2.66 32.56 -1.84
CA THR A 112 -1.66 31.73 -2.49
C THR A 112 -0.74 32.63 -3.30
N ILE A 113 0.32 33.14 -2.67
CA ILE A 113 1.40 33.83 -3.36
C ILE A 113 2.07 32.79 -4.28
N GLN A 114 1.79 32.84 -5.57
CA GLN A 114 2.53 32.06 -6.54
C GLN A 114 3.99 32.52 -6.50
N ARG A 115 4.85 31.64 -5.98
CA ARG A 115 6.30 31.85 -5.99
C ARG A 115 6.76 31.79 -7.44
N LYS A 116 6.78 32.96 -8.10
CA LYS A 116 7.29 33.12 -9.44
C LYS A 116 8.79 32.79 -9.42
N ASN A 117 9.14 31.60 -9.91
CA ASN A 117 10.53 31.15 -10.08
C ASN A 117 11.23 32.00 -11.17
N SER A 118 11.29 33.29 -10.95
CA SER A 118 11.93 34.24 -11.84
C SER A 118 13.46 34.13 -11.83
N ASN A 119 14.03 33.55 -10.79
CA ASN A 119 15.48 33.60 -10.58
C ASN A 119 16.25 32.52 -11.33
N VAL A 120 15.60 31.45 -11.77
CA VAL A 120 16.29 30.35 -12.51
C VAL A 120 16.89 30.84 -13.81
N LYS A 121 16.22 31.77 -14.54
CA LYS A 121 16.74 32.35 -15.81
C LYS A 121 18.00 33.15 -15.58
N TYR A 122 18.07 33.91 -14.49
CA TYR A 122 19.27 34.71 -14.16
C TYR A 122 20.44 33.83 -13.70
N ILE A 123 20.17 32.73 -13.00
CA ILE A 123 21.18 31.75 -12.59
C ILE A 123 21.80 31.10 -13.84
N ILE A 124 20.97 30.66 -14.79
CA ILE A 124 21.45 30.08 -16.05
C ILE A 124 22.30 31.10 -16.84
N LEU A 125 21.84 32.34 -16.95
CA LEU A 125 22.56 33.39 -17.64
C LEU A 125 23.91 33.71 -16.97
N TYR A 126 23.97 33.70 -15.64
CA TYR A 126 25.22 33.88 -14.90
C TYR A 126 26.22 32.75 -15.16
N ILE A 127 25.74 31.47 -15.15
CA ILE A 127 26.59 30.32 -15.43
C ILE A 127 27.19 30.40 -16.85
N VAL A 128 26.40 30.76 -17.85
CA VAL A 128 26.85 30.94 -19.23
C VAL A 128 27.89 32.04 -19.32
N ALA A 129 27.68 33.18 -18.66
CA ALA A 129 28.65 34.27 -18.64
C ALA A 129 30.02 33.88 -18.06
N VAL A 130 30.00 33.11 -16.95
CA VAL A 130 31.23 32.60 -16.30
C VAL A 130 31.97 31.64 -17.24
N ILE A 131 31.28 30.75 -17.95
CA ILE A 131 31.87 29.83 -18.91
C ILE A 131 32.55 30.60 -20.04
N ILE A 132 31.89 31.61 -20.60
CA ILE A 132 32.46 32.45 -21.67
C ILE A 132 33.72 33.17 -21.20
N LEU A 133 33.71 33.69 -19.95
CA LEU A 133 34.87 34.39 -19.39
C LEU A 133 36.08 33.44 -19.24
N VAL A 134 35.83 32.20 -18.75
CA VAL A 134 36.89 31.18 -18.66
C VAL A 134 37.48 30.85 -20.02
N PHE A 135 36.65 30.67 -21.04
CA PHE A 135 37.12 30.44 -22.43
C PHE A 135 37.94 31.59 -22.96
N LEU A 136 37.54 32.85 -22.72
CA LEU A 136 38.28 34.03 -23.07
C LEU A 136 39.68 34.06 -22.44
N VAL A 137 39.75 33.78 -21.14
CA VAL A 137 41.04 33.72 -20.43
C VAL A 137 41.96 32.65 -21.03
N LEU A 138 41.42 31.44 -21.22
CA LEU A 138 42.20 30.36 -21.86
C LEU A 138 42.67 30.69 -23.25
N PHE A 139 41.82 31.35 -24.06
CA PHE A 139 42.16 31.80 -25.39
C PHE A 139 43.30 32.85 -25.38
N ILE A 140 43.23 33.81 -24.45
CA ILE A 140 44.29 34.85 -24.29
C ILE A 140 45.60 34.20 -23.87
N VAL A 141 45.57 33.27 -22.88
CA VAL A 141 46.76 32.54 -22.41
C VAL A 141 47.40 31.79 -23.60
N LYS A 142 46.59 31.04 -24.35
CA LYS A 142 47.05 30.30 -25.53
C LYS A 142 47.64 31.22 -26.56
N TYR A 143 46.99 32.35 -26.87
CA TYR A 143 47.46 33.33 -27.84
C TYR A 143 48.79 33.95 -27.45
N ILE A 144 49.02 34.20 -26.15
CA ILE A 144 50.30 34.74 -25.64
C ILE A 144 51.38 33.67 -25.72
N THR A 145 51.05 32.39 -25.40
CA THR A 145 52.00 31.29 -25.41
C THR A 145 52.44 30.92 -26.84
N ASP A 146 51.54 31.00 -27.83
CA ASP A 146 51.86 30.72 -29.25
C ASP A 146 52.67 31.84 -29.90
N LYS A 147 52.81 33.01 -29.23
CA LYS A 147 53.53 34.17 -29.77
C LYS A 147 54.94 34.36 -29.19
N GLN A 148 55.34 33.49 -28.20
CA GLN A 148 56.69 33.40 -27.64
C GLN A 148 57.47 32.27 -28.31
#